data_414a732f11c222fbf1a32058c8248b30
#
_entry.id   414a732f11c222fbf1a32058c8248b30
#
_cell.length_a   1.000
_cell.length_b   1.000
_cell.length_c   1.000
_cell.angle_alpha   90.00
_cell.angle_beta   90.00
_cell.angle_gamma   90.00
#
_symmetry.space_group_name_H-M   'P 1'
#
loop_
_entity.id
_entity.type
_entity.pdbx_description
1 polymer ?
#
loop_
_entity_poly.entity_id
_entity_poly.type
_entity_poly.pdbx_seq_one_letter_code
_entity_poly.pdbx_strand_id
1 'polypeptide(L)'
;MPRKFKPGDWVKVKGKLTAPKMQVLKYVPKENSIFGLVNNDSYLECVWYKSGERKSEVFHQNRLIKMIETGGLFKTFLTNPKLSLT
;
A
#
# COMPACT_ATOMS: atom_id res chain seq x y z
N MET A 1 -14.09 -1.54 8.30
CA MET A 1 -12.66 -1.50 8.52
C MET A 1 -12.13 -0.13 8.18
N PRO A 2 -11.42 0.54 9.07
CA PRO A 2 -10.91 1.87 8.74
C PRO A 2 -9.82 1.81 7.69
N ARG A 3 -9.74 2.84 6.89
CA ARG A 3 -8.72 2.95 5.86
C ARG A 3 -7.38 3.27 6.49
N LYS A 4 -6.37 2.50 6.11
CA LYS A 4 -5.02 2.68 6.63
C LYS A 4 -4.17 3.62 5.78
N PHE A 5 -4.56 3.78 4.53
CA PHE A 5 -3.77 4.55 3.56
C PHE A 5 -4.65 5.56 2.85
N LYS A 6 -4.02 6.51 2.20
CA LYS A 6 -4.71 7.52 1.41
C LYS A 6 -4.02 7.65 0.06
N PRO A 7 -4.71 8.20 -0.94
CA PRO A 7 -4.10 8.40 -2.25
C PRO A 7 -2.79 9.18 -2.13
N GLY A 8 -1.79 8.71 -2.86
CA GLY A 8 -0.49 9.32 -2.82
C GLY A 8 0.49 8.67 -1.85
N ASP A 9 0.02 7.85 -0.92
CA ASP A 9 0.91 7.16 -0.01
C ASP A 9 1.79 6.17 -0.76
N TRP A 10 3.02 6.02 -0.28
CA TRP A 10 3.93 5.02 -0.81
C TRP A 10 3.86 3.77 0.04
N VAL A 11 3.73 2.62 -0.60
CA VAL A 11 3.54 1.34 0.08
C VAL A 11 4.35 0.24 -0.58
N LYS A 12 4.48 -0.85 0.13
CA LYS A 12 5.18 -2.03 -0.35
C LYS A 12 4.46 -3.27 0.20
N VAL A 13 4.53 -4.38 -0.53
CA VAL A 13 3.92 -5.62 -0.08
C VAL A 13 4.75 -6.19 1.06
N LYS A 14 4.08 -6.58 2.13
CA LYS A 14 4.73 -7.18 3.29
C LYS A 14 5.46 -8.46 2.92
N GLY A 15 6.61 -8.65 3.52
CA GLY A 15 7.33 -9.92 3.43
C GLY A 15 8.04 -10.17 2.11
N LYS A 16 8.04 -9.21 1.20
CA LYS A 16 8.74 -9.38 -0.07
C LYS A 16 9.87 -8.36 -0.15
N LEU A 17 11.09 -8.86 -0.07
CA LEU A 17 12.26 -7.97 -0.11
C LEU A 17 12.44 -7.30 -1.45
N THR A 18 12.04 -7.98 -2.51
CA THR A 18 12.22 -7.46 -3.87
C THR A 18 10.98 -6.80 -4.42
N ALA A 19 9.94 -6.65 -3.60
CA ALA A 19 8.71 -6.03 -4.05
C ALA A 19 8.96 -4.57 -4.44
N PRO A 20 8.31 -4.09 -5.49
CA PRO A 20 8.47 -2.70 -5.89
C PRO A 20 7.79 -1.75 -4.92
N LYS A 21 8.31 -0.53 -4.89
CA LYS A 21 7.66 0.55 -4.18
C LYS A 21 6.48 1.02 -5.03
N MET A 22 5.31 1.11 -4.43
CA MET A 22 4.09 1.46 -5.15
C MET A 22 3.44 2.69 -4.54
N GLN A 23 2.65 3.37 -5.34
CA GLN A 23 1.88 4.51 -4.86
C GLN A 23 0.40 4.16 -4.86
N VAL A 24 -0.27 4.50 -3.77
CA VAL A 24 -1.71 4.26 -3.65
C VAL A 24 -2.46 5.22 -4.54
N LEU A 25 -3.34 4.71 -5.38
CA LEU A 25 -4.22 5.53 -6.20
C LEU A 25 -5.53 5.81 -5.50
N LYS A 26 -6.22 4.76 -5.07
CA LYS A 26 -7.53 4.91 -4.46
C LYS A 26 -7.97 3.59 -3.86
N TYR A 27 -8.92 3.65 -2.96
CA TYR A 27 -9.62 2.45 -2.54
C TYR A 27 -10.65 2.07 -3.60
N VAL A 28 -10.84 0.77 -3.78
CA VAL A 28 -11.78 0.28 -4.77
C VAL A 28 -12.86 -0.53 -4.08
N PRO A 29 -14.10 -0.49 -4.59
CA PRO A 29 -15.17 -1.25 -3.98
C PRO A 29 -14.97 -2.75 -4.19
N LYS A 30 -15.32 -3.52 -3.17
CA LYS A 30 -15.29 -4.96 -3.25
C LYS A 30 -16.65 -5.46 -2.80
N GLU A 31 -17.37 -6.10 -3.69
CA GLU A 31 -18.69 -6.58 -3.39
C GLU A 31 -18.64 -7.90 -2.65
N ASN A 32 -19.45 -8.00 -1.61
CA ASN A 32 -19.67 -9.27 -0.93
C ASN A 32 -20.85 -9.94 -1.61
N SER A 33 -20.58 -11.00 -2.36
CA SER A 33 -21.60 -11.63 -3.17
C SER A 33 -22.70 -12.30 -2.35
N ILE A 34 -22.42 -12.62 -1.10
CA ILE A 34 -23.42 -13.31 -0.26
C ILE A 34 -24.51 -12.35 0.15
N PHE A 35 -24.15 -11.13 0.54
CA PHE A 35 -25.10 -10.15 1.05
C PHE A 35 -25.32 -8.97 0.13
N GLY A 36 -24.62 -8.90 -0.98
CA GLY A 36 -24.72 -7.76 -1.87
C GLY A 36 -24.16 -6.46 -1.28
N LEU A 37 -23.39 -6.58 -0.21
CA LEU A 37 -22.79 -5.40 0.41
C LEU A 37 -21.50 -5.03 -0.29
N VAL A 38 -21.22 -3.71 -0.32
CA VAL A 38 -20.01 -3.21 -0.94
C VAL A 38 -19.09 -2.69 0.14
N ASN A 39 -17.86 -3.20 0.13
CA ASN A 39 -16.83 -2.75 1.06
C ASN A 39 -15.87 -1.84 0.30
N ASN A 40 -15.81 -0.57 0.71
CA ASN A 40 -14.98 0.43 0.07
C ASN A 40 -13.70 0.76 0.83
N ASP A 41 -13.43 0.05 1.93
CA ASP A 41 -12.38 0.45 2.85
C ASP A 41 -11.30 -0.59 3.06
N SER A 42 -11.29 -1.65 2.26
CA SER A 42 -10.32 -2.73 2.47
C SER A 42 -9.37 -2.95 1.31
N TYR A 43 -9.80 -2.73 0.10
CA TYR A 43 -9.00 -3.00 -1.08
C TYR A 43 -8.63 -1.70 -1.77
N LEU A 44 -7.39 -1.62 -2.24
CA LEU A 44 -6.93 -0.40 -2.88
C LEU A 44 -6.09 -0.73 -4.10
N GLU A 45 -6.16 0.17 -5.06
CA GLU A 45 -5.36 0.06 -6.28
C GLU A 45 -4.05 0.79 -6.07
N CYS A 46 -2.95 0.09 -6.38
CA CYS A 46 -1.62 0.65 -6.29
C CYS A 46 -0.95 0.60 -7.65
N VAL A 47 -0.09 1.56 -7.90
CA VAL A 47 0.60 1.67 -9.18
C VAL A 47 2.10 1.76 -8.95
N TRP A 48 2.86 1.17 -9.87
CA TRP A 48 4.31 1.28 -9.88
C TRP A 48 4.80 1.24 -11.31
N TYR A 49 6.07 1.53 -11.48
CA TYR A 49 6.67 1.50 -12.82
C TYR A 49 7.78 0.48 -12.87
N LYS A 50 7.82 -0.26 -13.95
CA LYS A 50 8.86 -1.25 -14.19
C LYS A 50 9.28 -1.14 -15.64
N SER A 51 10.58 -0.86 -15.86
CA SER A 51 11.12 -0.70 -17.20
C SER A 51 10.34 0.31 -18.05
N GLY A 52 9.92 1.40 -17.41
CA GLY A 52 9.18 2.43 -18.10
C GLY A 52 7.70 2.16 -18.29
N GLU A 53 7.24 1.00 -17.88
CA GLU A 53 5.83 0.64 -18.01
C GLU A 53 5.08 0.85 -16.71
N ARG A 54 3.88 1.40 -16.82
CA ARG A 54 3.01 1.58 -15.67
C ARG A 54 2.30 0.26 -15.37
N LYS A 55 2.44 -0.21 -14.14
CA LYS A 55 1.76 -1.41 -13.66
C LYS A 55 0.80 -1.02 -12.56
N SER A 56 -0.27 -1.77 -12.42
CA SER A 56 -1.19 -1.54 -11.31
C SER A 56 -1.79 -2.86 -10.86
N GLU A 57 -2.19 -2.90 -9.61
CA GLU A 57 -2.79 -4.10 -9.04
C GLU A 57 -3.58 -3.70 -7.79
N VAL A 58 -4.61 -4.48 -7.48
CA VAL A 58 -5.45 -4.27 -6.32
C VAL A 58 -4.97 -5.18 -5.19
N PHE A 59 -4.80 -4.60 -4.00
CA PHE A 59 -4.35 -5.34 -2.82
C PHE A 59 -5.29 -5.08 -1.65
N HIS A 60 -5.40 -6.06 -0.77
CA HIS A 60 -6.02 -5.82 0.52
C HIS A 60 -5.05 -4.99 1.36
N GLN A 61 -5.58 -3.99 2.05
CA GLN A 61 -4.71 -3.05 2.78
C GLN A 61 -3.82 -3.72 3.82
N ASN A 62 -4.27 -4.84 4.39
CA ASN A 62 -3.47 -5.53 5.39
C ASN A 62 -2.24 -6.24 4.82
N ARG A 63 -2.13 -6.30 3.50
CA ARG A 63 -0.95 -6.88 2.85
C ARG A 63 0.13 -5.85 2.59
N LEU A 64 -0.14 -4.59 2.91
CA LEU A 64 0.77 -3.50 2.56
C LEU A 64 1.32 -2.84 3.80
N ILE A 65 2.51 -2.28 3.67
CA ILE A 65 3.12 -1.44 4.70
C ILE A 65 3.43 -0.09 4.07
N LYS A 66 3.32 0.93 4.90
CA LYS A 66 3.58 2.29 4.45
C LYS A 66 5.07 2.57 4.48
N MET A 67 5.55 3.28 3.46
CA MET A 67 6.94 3.68 3.38
C MET A 67 7.04 5.18 3.52
N ILE A 68 8.06 5.62 4.22
CA ILE A 68 8.29 7.04 4.45
C ILE A 68 9.69 7.37 4.00
N GLU A 69 9.79 8.41 3.19
CA GLU A 69 11.10 8.91 2.78
C GLU A 69 11.68 9.78 3.87
N THR A 70 12.91 9.48 4.26
CA THR A 70 13.58 10.23 5.30
C THR A 70 15.00 10.50 4.83
N GLY A 71 15.32 11.77 4.54
CA GLY A 71 16.63 12.12 4.09
C GLY A 71 17.08 11.41 2.83
N GLY A 72 16.14 11.15 1.92
CA GLY A 72 16.43 10.43 0.69
C GLY A 72 16.33 8.93 0.79
N LEU A 73 16.06 8.42 1.98
CA LEU A 73 15.92 6.99 2.20
C LEU A 73 14.49 6.65 2.56
N PHE A 74 14.05 5.47 2.11
CA PHE A 74 12.74 4.97 2.50
C PHE A 74 12.88 4.01 3.65
N LYS A 75 12.07 4.20 4.66
CA LYS A 75 12.05 3.33 5.81
C LYS A 75 10.66 2.73 5.97
N THR A 76 10.64 1.48 6.37
CA THR A 76 9.39 0.79 6.62
C THR A 76 8.87 1.22 7.98
N PHE A 77 7.69 1.81 8.00
CA PHE A 77 7.17 2.37 9.23
C PHE A 77 6.86 1.33 10.30
N LEU A 78 6.66 0.10 9.90
CA LEU A 78 6.39 -0.96 10.86
C LEU A 78 7.62 -1.47 11.56
N THR A 79 8.81 -1.11 11.10
CA THR A 79 10.00 -1.42 11.86
C THR A 79 10.00 -0.52 13.08
N ASN A 80 10.80 -0.89 14.05
CA ASN A 80 10.83 -0.17 15.31
C ASN A 80 11.07 1.32 15.09
N PRO A 81 10.13 2.19 15.45
CA PRO A 81 10.29 3.63 15.20
C PRO A 81 11.49 4.22 15.92
N LYS A 82 11.89 3.64 17.03
CA LYS A 82 13.05 4.15 17.75
C LYS A 82 14.31 4.00 16.95
N LEU A 83 14.41 2.97 16.16
CA LEU A 83 15.58 2.76 15.33
C LEU A 83 15.66 3.77 14.22
N SER A 84 14.52 4.25 13.77
CA SER A 84 14.51 5.22 12.71
C SER A 84 14.99 6.59 13.16
N LEU A 85 15.14 6.79 14.44
CA LEU A 85 15.59 8.06 14.97
C LEU A 85 17.10 8.19 15.01
N THR A 86 17.77 7.12 14.80
CA THR A 86 19.22 7.14 14.91
C THR A 86 19.88 7.23 13.57
#